data_7ddfeb3670d193157608b189596c0f31
#
_entry.id   7ddfeb3670d193157608b189596c0f31
#
_cell.length_a   1.000
_cell.length_b   1.000
_cell.length_c   1.000
_cell.angle_alpha   90.00
_cell.angle_beta   90.00
_cell.angle_gamma   90.00
#
_symmetry.space_group_name_H-M   'P 1'
#
loop_
_entity.id
_entity.type
_entity.pdbx_description
1 polymer ?
#
loop_
_entity_poly.entity_id
_entity_poly.type
_entity_poly.pdbx_seq_one_letter_code
_entity_poly.pdbx_strand_id
1 'polypeptide(L)'
;MKILQIGMGNVAGGLEAFVMNYYRVLVHKDVQFDFVCMYDKIAYEEEIRRLGGRIYYIPNVKKNYRGYVRELKRILKETKYDVVHVNMLSAANIVPLRIAHKMGVPKVIAHSHSSSCPGFIRKTMDQWNRPKIARYATDRVACGEMAGRWLFGDKAYQNGEVV
;
A
#
# COMPACT_ATOMS: atom_id res chain seq x y z
N MET A 1 7.88 12.39 -10.91
CA MET A 1 7.31 11.05 -10.68
C MET A 1 6.16 11.15 -9.68
N LYS A 2 5.01 10.48 -9.93
CA LYS A 2 3.85 10.49 -9.02
C LYS A 2 3.61 9.11 -8.42
N ILE A 3 3.51 9.05 -7.10
CA ILE A 3 3.32 7.82 -6.34
C ILE A 3 2.01 7.89 -5.54
N LEU A 4 1.14 6.91 -5.68
CA LEU A 4 -0.04 6.77 -4.83
C LEU A 4 0.28 5.83 -3.67
N GLN A 5 0.29 6.35 -2.45
CA GLN A 5 0.48 5.61 -1.21
C GLN A 5 -0.86 5.07 -0.69
N ILE A 6 -0.93 3.78 -0.42
CA ILE A 6 -2.12 3.12 0.12
C ILE A 6 -1.72 2.31 1.35
N GLY A 7 -2.49 2.40 2.44
CA GLY A 7 -2.30 1.55 3.63
C GLY A 7 -1.94 2.30 4.90
N MET A 8 -1.71 3.61 4.85
CA MET A 8 -1.53 4.41 6.06
C MET A 8 -2.83 4.46 6.90
N GLY A 9 -2.65 4.44 8.20
CA GLY A 9 -3.70 4.56 9.20
C GLY A 9 -3.98 6.00 9.64
N ASN A 10 -4.80 6.12 10.68
CA ASN A 10 -5.19 7.41 11.29
C ASN A 10 -4.34 7.79 12.50
N VAL A 11 -3.45 6.91 12.94
CA VAL A 11 -2.54 7.13 14.07
C VAL A 11 -1.10 6.95 13.58
N ALA A 12 -0.21 7.83 14.01
CA ALA A 12 1.21 7.73 13.68
C ALA A 12 1.82 6.47 14.32
N GLY A 13 2.42 5.64 13.48
CA GLY A 13 3.10 4.41 13.85
C GLY A 13 4.33 4.20 12.97
N GLY A 14 4.94 3.03 13.05
CA GLY A 14 6.16 2.72 12.30
C GLY A 14 5.99 2.78 10.79
N LEU A 15 4.86 2.30 10.27
CA LEU A 15 4.53 2.35 8.85
C LEU A 15 4.37 3.82 8.38
N GLU A 16 3.59 4.60 9.12
CA GLU A 16 3.31 5.99 8.78
C GLU A 16 4.59 6.83 8.84
N ALA A 17 5.41 6.63 9.88
CA ALA A 17 6.71 7.29 10.01
C ALA A 17 7.66 6.91 8.86
N PHE A 18 7.71 5.64 8.47
CA PHE A 18 8.47 5.17 7.32
C PHE A 18 8.08 5.93 6.04
N VAL A 19 6.79 5.93 5.69
CA VAL A 19 6.30 6.60 4.47
C VAL A 19 6.63 8.08 4.49
N MET A 20 6.42 8.75 5.64
CA MET A 20 6.67 10.19 5.75
C MET A 20 8.16 10.54 5.72
N ASN A 21 9.04 9.71 6.28
CA ASN A 21 10.50 9.93 6.20
C ASN A 21 10.97 9.92 4.73
N TYR A 22 10.48 8.99 3.92
CA TYR A 22 10.77 9.00 2.49
C TYR A 22 10.14 10.18 1.77
N TYR A 23 8.90 10.56 2.11
CA TYR A 23 8.22 11.66 1.45
C TYR A 23 8.93 12.99 1.68
N ARG A 24 9.36 13.30 2.92
CA ARG A 24 10.14 14.51 3.27
C ARG A 24 11.39 14.69 2.40
N VAL A 25 12.05 13.59 2.07
CA VAL A 25 13.27 13.61 1.25
C VAL A 25 12.96 13.65 -0.24
N LEU A 26 12.01 12.81 -0.68
CA LEU A 26 11.74 12.60 -2.10
C LEU A 26 10.96 13.75 -2.74
N VAL A 27 10.17 14.51 -1.98
CA VAL A 27 9.44 15.67 -2.51
C VAL A 27 10.40 16.74 -3.07
N HIS A 28 11.60 16.85 -2.53
CA HIS A 28 12.67 17.74 -3.02
C HIS A 28 13.42 17.18 -4.24
N LYS A 29 13.06 15.99 -4.72
CA LYS A 29 13.62 15.29 -5.89
C LYS A 29 12.58 15.08 -6.98
N ASP A 30 11.59 15.98 -7.08
CA ASP A 30 10.49 15.91 -8.03
C ASP A 30 9.66 14.61 -7.95
N VAL A 31 9.57 14.03 -6.74
CA VAL A 31 8.72 12.87 -6.45
C VAL A 31 7.56 13.32 -5.57
N GLN A 32 6.36 13.28 -6.12
CA GLN A 32 5.14 13.65 -5.42
C GLN A 32 4.39 12.43 -4.92
N PHE A 33 4.00 12.43 -3.63
CA PHE A 33 3.12 11.43 -3.06
C PHE A 33 1.69 11.96 -2.95
N ASP A 34 0.73 11.13 -3.36
CA ASP A 34 -0.68 11.26 -3.02
C ASP A 34 -1.08 10.06 -2.15
N PHE A 35 -2.16 10.19 -1.37
CA PHE A 35 -2.50 9.23 -0.33
C PHE A 35 -3.96 8.79 -0.41
N VAL A 36 -4.20 7.49 -0.20
CA VAL A 36 -5.56 6.93 -0.04
C VAL A 36 -5.78 6.62 1.43
N CYS A 37 -6.83 7.19 2.00
CA CYS A 37 -7.24 6.99 3.38
C CYS A 37 -8.65 6.37 3.46
N MET A 38 -8.81 5.34 4.30
CA MET A 38 -10.09 4.66 4.58
C MET A 38 -10.69 5.04 5.94
N TYR A 39 -10.13 6.06 6.58
CA TYR A 39 -10.51 6.58 7.90
C TYR A 39 -10.97 8.03 7.78
N ASP A 40 -11.53 8.60 8.84
CA ASP A 40 -12.00 9.99 8.87
C ASP A 40 -10.85 11.00 8.83
N LYS A 41 -9.65 10.58 9.21
CA LYS A 41 -8.41 11.33 9.10
C LYS A 41 -7.24 10.40 8.79
N ILE A 42 -6.16 10.94 8.23
CA ILE A 42 -4.90 10.23 8.03
C ILE A 42 -3.83 10.76 9.00
N ALA A 43 -2.94 9.89 9.44
CA ALA A 43 -1.76 10.33 10.20
C ALA A 43 -0.94 11.33 9.38
N TYR A 44 -0.38 12.34 10.05
CA TYR A 44 0.41 13.41 9.42
C TYR A 44 -0.34 14.25 8.37
N GLU A 45 -1.66 14.36 8.45
CA GLU A 45 -2.49 15.04 7.45
C GLU A 45 -2.01 16.46 7.10
N GLU A 46 -1.75 17.29 8.10
CA GLU A 46 -1.29 18.67 7.91
C GLU A 46 0.07 18.73 7.18
N GLU A 47 0.98 17.85 7.57
CA GLU A 47 2.28 17.76 6.94
C GLU A 47 2.20 17.26 5.49
N ILE A 48 1.38 16.24 5.22
CA ILE A 48 1.13 15.75 3.87
C ILE A 48 0.65 16.90 2.97
N ARG A 49 -0.33 17.68 3.44
CA ARG A 49 -0.88 18.82 2.69
C ARG A 49 0.16 19.93 2.47
N ARG A 50 0.96 20.24 3.50
CA ARG A 50 2.04 21.23 3.40
C ARG A 50 3.12 20.84 2.38
N LEU A 51 3.40 19.55 2.24
CA LEU A 51 4.31 18.99 1.24
C LEU A 51 3.66 18.84 -0.17
N GLY A 52 2.42 19.30 -0.34
CA GLY A 52 1.69 19.26 -1.61
C GLY A 52 0.99 17.95 -1.92
N GLY A 53 0.97 16.98 -1.00
CA GLY A 53 0.29 15.69 -1.17
C GLY A 53 -1.23 15.83 -1.14
N ARG A 54 -1.90 15.16 -2.07
CA ARG A 54 -3.35 15.01 -2.05
C ARG A 54 -3.75 13.83 -1.19
N ILE A 55 -4.87 13.97 -0.47
CA ILE A 55 -5.43 12.90 0.33
C ILE A 55 -6.83 12.58 -0.21
N TYR A 56 -7.02 11.33 -0.61
CA TYR A 56 -8.30 10.82 -1.09
C TYR A 56 -8.95 9.98 0.01
N TYR A 57 -10.00 10.52 0.61
CA TYR A 57 -10.83 9.79 1.57
C TYR A 57 -11.81 8.92 0.81
N ILE A 58 -11.69 7.60 0.96
CA ILE A 58 -12.55 6.63 0.27
C ILE A 58 -13.22 5.68 1.26
N PRO A 59 -14.34 5.06 0.90
CA PRO A 59 -15.03 4.12 1.79
C PRO A 59 -14.11 3.00 2.27
N ASN A 60 -14.28 2.56 3.52
CA ASN A 60 -13.55 1.42 4.03
C ASN A 60 -13.95 0.14 3.27
N VAL A 61 -12.96 -0.62 2.79
CA VAL A 61 -13.17 -1.83 1.98
C VAL A 61 -14.03 -2.89 2.65
N LYS A 62 -14.00 -3.00 3.98
CA LYS A 62 -14.81 -3.95 4.74
C LYS A 62 -16.27 -3.52 4.86
N LYS A 63 -16.52 -2.20 4.93
CA LYS A 63 -17.87 -1.65 5.10
C LYS A 63 -18.58 -1.45 3.76
N ASN A 64 -17.85 -1.02 2.75
CA ASN A 64 -18.39 -0.73 1.42
C ASN A 64 -17.39 -1.10 0.32
N TYR A 65 -17.31 -2.38 0.01
CA TYR A 65 -16.40 -2.91 -1.02
C TYR A 65 -16.61 -2.28 -2.41
N ARG A 66 -17.88 -2.13 -2.84
CA ARG A 66 -18.18 -1.55 -4.17
C ARG A 66 -17.78 -0.07 -4.25
N GLY A 67 -18.06 0.69 -3.20
CA GLY A 67 -17.64 2.08 -3.08
C GLY A 67 -16.12 2.22 -3.10
N TYR A 68 -15.41 1.41 -2.31
CA TYR A 68 -13.94 1.38 -2.30
C TYR A 68 -13.36 1.13 -3.71
N VAL A 69 -13.85 0.10 -4.40
CA VAL A 69 -13.38 -0.27 -5.75
C VAL A 69 -13.65 0.84 -6.75
N ARG A 70 -14.85 1.45 -6.70
CA ARG A 70 -15.23 2.55 -7.58
C ARG A 70 -14.31 3.77 -7.41
N GLU A 71 -14.13 4.21 -6.16
CA GLU A 71 -13.32 5.39 -5.87
C GLU A 71 -11.83 5.16 -6.20
N LEU A 72 -11.26 4.01 -5.86
CA LEU A 72 -9.87 3.73 -6.22
C LEU A 72 -9.66 3.69 -7.74
N LYS A 73 -10.60 3.10 -8.49
CA LYS A 73 -10.55 3.15 -9.96
C LYS A 73 -10.69 4.57 -10.51
N ARG A 74 -11.55 5.40 -9.92
CA ARG A 74 -11.72 6.81 -10.28
C ARG A 74 -10.40 7.57 -10.11
N ILE A 75 -9.75 7.46 -8.94
CA ILE A 75 -8.47 8.09 -8.65
C ILE A 75 -7.40 7.70 -9.68
N LEU A 76 -7.27 6.41 -9.98
CA LEU A 76 -6.29 5.90 -10.94
C LEU A 76 -6.61 6.28 -12.40
N LYS A 77 -7.87 6.57 -12.72
CA LYS A 77 -8.29 7.05 -14.04
C LYS A 77 -8.05 8.55 -14.21
N GLU A 78 -8.33 9.33 -13.17
CA GLU A 78 -8.22 10.81 -13.18
C GLU A 78 -6.77 11.28 -13.08
N THR A 79 -5.92 10.52 -12.40
CA THR A 79 -4.51 10.85 -12.24
C THR A 79 -3.64 9.68 -12.68
N LYS A 80 -2.74 9.95 -13.63
CA LYS A 80 -1.75 8.97 -14.07
C LYS A 80 -0.64 8.88 -13.01
N TYR A 81 -0.62 7.78 -12.28
CA TYR A 81 0.45 7.46 -11.33
C TYR A 81 1.51 6.57 -11.99
N ASP A 82 2.77 6.87 -11.75
CA ASP A 82 3.90 6.04 -12.16
C ASP A 82 4.03 4.80 -11.27
N VAL A 83 3.68 4.97 -9.98
CA VAL A 83 3.77 3.95 -8.95
C VAL A 83 2.51 3.93 -8.09
N VAL A 84 2.00 2.74 -7.79
CA VAL A 84 1.08 2.50 -6.66
C VAL A 84 1.84 1.69 -5.62
N HIS A 85 2.05 2.28 -4.45
CA HIS A 85 2.77 1.67 -3.33
C HIS A 85 1.76 1.26 -2.25
N VAL A 86 1.57 -0.05 -2.10
CA VAL A 86 0.64 -0.63 -1.13
C VAL A 86 1.40 -1.09 0.10
N ASN A 87 1.25 -0.34 1.18
CA ASN A 87 1.83 -0.65 2.48
C ASN A 87 0.94 -1.67 3.21
N MET A 88 1.46 -2.85 3.47
CA MET A 88 0.69 -4.02 3.90
C MET A 88 1.07 -4.49 5.29
N LEU A 89 0.08 -4.58 6.18
CA LEU A 89 0.22 -5.28 7.47
C LEU A 89 -0.20 -6.76 7.35
N SER A 90 -0.74 -7.17 6.23
CA SER A 90 -1.07 -8.56 5.88
C SER A 90 -1.63 -8.62 4.46
N ALA A 91 -1.70 -9.82 3.87
CA ALA A 91 -2.37 -10.06 2.60
C ALA A 91 -3.91 -10.23 2.73
N ALA A 92 -4.50 -9.96 3.89
CA ALA A 92 -5.95 -10.06 4.05
C ALA A 92 -6.73 -9.15 3.09
N ASN A 93 -6.12 -8.05 2.62
CA ASN A 93 -6.67 -7.19 1.59
C ASN A 93 -5.64 -6.92 0.48
N ILE A 94 -5.76 -7.60 -0.65
CA ILE A 94 -4.95 -7.38 -1.86
C ILE A 94 -5.73 -6.63 -2.96
N VAL A 95 -6.89 -6.07 -2.63
CA VAL A 95 -7.73 -5.35 -3.59
C VAL A 95 -7.00 -4.18 -4.24
N PRO A 96 -6.21 -3.36 -3.50
CA PRO A 96 -5.43 -2.28 -4.10
C PRO A 96 -4.45 -2.77 -5.17
N LEU A 97 -3.68 -3.82 -4.88
CA LEU A 97 -2.72 -4.42 -5.81
C LEU A 97 -3.43 -4.87 -7.09
N ARG A 98 -4.53 -5.61 -6.93
CA ARG A 98 -5.32 -6.13 -8.05
C ARG A 98 -5.91 -5.01 -8.92
N ILE A 99 -6.39 -3.92 -8.31
CA ILE A 99 -6.96 -2.79 -9.06
C ILE A 99 -5.86 -2.05 -9.79
N ALA A 100 -4.74 -1.70 -9.13
CA ALA A 100 -3.63 -1.01 -9.74
C ALA A 100 -3.07 -1.78 -10.95
N HIS A 101 -2.86 -3.10 -10.79
CA HIS A 101 -2.43 -3.97 -11.87
C HIS A 101 -3.42 -3.97 -13.06
N LYS A 102 -4.73 -4.14 -12.78
CA LYS A 102 -5.76 -4.14 -13.83
C LYS A 102 -5.95 -2.79 -14.52
N MET A 103 -5.61 -1.70 -13.85
CA MET A 103 -5.64 -0.35 -14.41
C MET A 103 -4.37 0.00 -15.20
N GLY A 104 -3.40 -0.93 -15.30
CA GLY A 104 -2.19 -0.76 -16.08
C GLY A 104 -1.18 0.21 -15.44
N VAL A 105 -1.17 0.33 -14.11
CA VAL A 105 -0.15 1.13 -13.42
C VAL A 105 1.22 0.51 -13.68
N PRO A 106 2.23 1.29 -14.13
CA PRO A 106 3.53 0.74 -14.54
C PRO A 106 4.25 0.00 -13.43
N LYS A 107 4.21 0.52 -12.20
CA LYS A 107 4.86 -0.07 -11.04
C LYS A 107 3.89 -0.23 -9.89
N VAL A 108 3.68 -1.47 -9.44
CA VAL A 108 2.80 -1.82 -8.31
C VAL A 108 3.64 -2.50 -7.25
N ILE A 109 3.90 -1.78 -6.16
CA ILE A 109 4.75 -2.25 -5.05
C ILE A 109 3.87 -2.83 -3.95
N ALA A 110 4.14 -4.08 -3.56
CA ALA A 110 3.64 -4.68 -2.32
C ALA A 110 4.72 -4.58 -1.24
N HIS A 111 4.48 -3.79 -0.19
CA HIS A 111 5.44 -3.55 0.88
C HIS A 111 4.97 -4.14 2.20
N SER A 112 5.70 -5.12 2.71
CA SER A 112 5.42 -5.78 3.99
C SER A 112 5.96 -4.99 5.18
N HIS A 113 5.06 -4.62 6.11
CA HIS A 113 5.40 -3.90 7.34
C HIS A 113 5.13 -4.70 8.62
N SER A 114 4.79 -5.98 8.52
CA SER A 114 4.44 -6.81 9.67
C SER A 114 4.83 -8.25 9.45
N SER A 115 5.09 -8.97 10.53
CA SER A 115 5.34 -10.41 10.56
C SER A 115 4.19 -11.18 11.24
N SER A 116 3.02 -10.57 11.42
CA SER A 116 1.88 -11.21 12.07
C SER A 116 0.53 -10.75 11.50
N CYS A 117 -0.47 -11.61 11.63
CA CYS A 117 -1.84 -11.31 11.24
C CYS A 117 -2.82 -11.85 12.31
N PRO A 118 -3.24 -11.03 13.27
CA PRO A 118 -4.16 -11.45 14.32
C PRO A 118 -5.59 -11.65 13.78
N GLY A 119 -6.35 -12.56 14.43
CA GLY A 119 -7.73 -12.85 14.10
C GLY A 119 -7.90 -13.97 13.05
N PHE A 120 -8.77 -14.94 13.37
CA PHE A 120 -8.94 -16.16 12.57
C PHE A 120 -9.34 -15.88 11.10
N ILE A 121 -10.41 -15.12 10.89
CA ILE A 121 -10.91 -14.80 9.54
C ILE A 121 -9.84 -14.04 8.74
N ARG A 122 -9.18 -13.06 9.37
CA ARG A 122 -8.13 -12.27 8.74
C ARG A 122 -6.94 -13.14 8.37
N LYS A 123 -6.55 -14.08 9.22
CA LYS A 123 -5.45 -15.04 8.97
C LYS A 123 -5.76 -15.96 7.78
N THR A 124 -7.00 -16.48 7.70
CA THR A 124 -7.43 -17.31 6.56
C THR A 124 -7.38 -16.55 5.24
N MET A 125 -7.91 -15.32 5.22
CA MET A 125 -7.83 -14.45 4.04
C MET A 125 -6.40 -14.11 3.67
N ASP A 126 -5.54 -13.85 4.65
CA ASP A 126 -4.13 -13.58 4.49
C ASP A 126 -3.44 -14.76 3.80
N GLN A 127 -3.56 -15.96 4.35
CA GLN A 127 -2.97 -17.18 3.78
C GLN A 127 -3.46 -17.47 2.36
N TRP A 128 -4.76 -17.29 2.10
CA TRP A 128 -5.36 -17.47 0.78
C TRP A 128 -4.86 -16.47 -0.27
N ASN A 129 -4.52 -15.26 0.15
CA ASN A 129 -4.14 -14.19 -0.74
C ASN A 129 -2.63 -14.06 -0.97
N ARG A 130 -1.76 -14.51 -0.05
CA ARG A 130 -0.30 -14.41 -0.18
C ARG A 130 0.23 -14.90 -1.53
N PRO A 131 -0.14 -16.11 -2.02
CA PRO A 131 0.37 -16.59 -3.30
C PRO A 131 -0.04 -15.72 -4.50
N LYS A 132 -1.10 -14.92 -4.34
CA LYS A 132 -1.63 -14.06 -5.41
C LYS A 132 -0.91 -12.72 -5.52
N ILE A 133 -0.12 -12.32 -4.50
CA ILE A 133 0.58 -11.03 -4.50
C ILE A 133 1.51 -10.95 -5.71
N ALA A 134 2.30 -11.98 -5.97
CA ALA A 134 3.24 -12.03 -7.09
C ALA A 134 2.58 -11.84 -8.47
N ARG A 135 1.28 -12.12 -8.59
CA ARG A 135 0.53 -11.90 -9.83
C ARG A 135 0.21 -10.43 -10.08
N TYR A 136 0.09 -9.62 -9.02
CA TYR A 136 -0.42 -8.25 -9.10
C TYR A 136 0.63 -7.20 -8.75
N ALA A 137 1.66 -7.56 -8.00
CA ALA A 137 2.78 -6.68 -7.69
C ALA A 137 3.90 -6.87 -8.72
N THR A 138 4.45 -5.76 -9.20
CA THR A 138 5.68 -5.77 -10.02
C THR A 138 6.92 -5.90 -9.14
N ASP A 139 6.84 -5.35 -7.93
CA ASP A 139 7.93 -5.33 -6.96
C ASP A 139 7.42 -5.74 -5.56
N ARG A 140 8.26 -6.45 -4.83
CA ARG A 140 8.01 -6.87 -3.45
C ARG A 140 9.08 -6.29 -2.55
N VAL A 141 8.65 -5.54 -1.53
CA VAL A 141 9.52 -4.84 -0.59
C VAL A 141 9.15 -5.25 0.83
N ALA A 142 10.11 -5.29 1.72
CA ALA A 142 9.86 -5.55 3.13
C ALA A 142 10.67 -4.61 4.03
N CYS A 143 10.13 -4.23 5.17
CA CYS A 143 10.85 -3.44 6.17
C CYS A 143 11.94 -4.25 6.92
N GLY A 144 12.08 -5.53 6.62
CA GLY A 144 13.09 -6.44 7.17
C GLY A 144 12.82 -7.89 6.83
N GLU A 145 13.80 -8.74 7.06
CA GLU A 145 13.77 -10.16 6.70
C GLU A 145 12.53 -10.91 7.19
N MET A 146 12.19 -10.75 8.48
CA MET A 146 11.03 -11.44 9.06
C MET A 146 9.72 -11.04 8.36
N ALA A 147 9.54 -9.78 8.04
CA ALA A 147 8.35 -9.30 7.34
C ALA A 147 8.31 -9.80 5.89
N GLY A 148 9.45 -9.85 5.22
CA GLY A 148 9.59 -10.37 3.86
C GLY A 148 9.27 -11.85 3.78
N ARG A 149 9.91 -12.67 4.59
CA ARG A 149 9.67 -14.12 4.67
C ARG A 149 8.21 -14.43 5.04
N TRP A 150 7.68 -13.69 6.01
CA TRP A 150 6.31 -13.89 6.45
C TRP A 150 5.26 -13.61 5.37
N LEU A 151 5.38 -12.51 4.63
CA LEU A 151 4.37 -12.12 3.64
C LEU A 151 4.56 -12.82 2.29
N PHE A 152 5.80 -12.94 1.83
CA PHE A 152 6.12 -13.40 0.48
C PHE A 152 6.66 -14.84 0.43
N GLY A 153 7.00 -15.42 1.59
CA GLY A 153 7.54 -16.76 1.74
C GLY A 153 9.07 -16.82 1.68
N ASP A 154 9.62 -17.86 2.31
CA ASP A 154 11.07 -18.04 2.40
C ASP A 154 11.73 -18.17 1.03
N LYS A 155 11.12 -18.91 0.11
CA LYS A 155 11.65 -19.13 -1.24
C LYS A 155 11.82 -17.81 -2.01
N ALA A 156 10.81 -16.97 -2.00
CA ALA A 156 10.87 -15.67 -2.68
C ALA A 156 11.94 -14.74 -2.08
N TYR A 157 12.09 -14.77 -0.75
CA TYR A 157 13.11 -14.00 -0.06
C TYR A 157 14.52 -14.50 -0.38
N GLN A 158 14.75 -15.82 -0.33
CA GLN A 158 16.05 -16.44 -0.63
C GLN A 158 16.49 -16.25 -2.08
N ASN A 159 15.54 -16.21 -3.01
CA ASN A 159 15.80 -15.96 -4.43
C ASN A 159 16.10 -14.48 -4.76
N GLY A 160 16.10 -13.58 -3.78
CA GLY A 160 16.30 -12.14 -4.01
C GLY A 160 15.11 -11.43 -4.71
N GLU A 161 13.92 -12.05 -4.68
CA GLU A 161 12.71 -11.48 -5.27
C GLU A 161 12.03 -10.44 -4.35
N VAL A 162 12.58 -10.23 -3.16
CA VAL A 162 12.10 -9.27 -2.14
C VAL A 162 13.26 -8.37 -1.75
N VAL A 163 13.04 -7.07 -1.83
CA VAL A 163 14.01 -6.01 -1.45
C VAL A 163 13.73 -5.52 -0.04
#